data_8891f80523edb1379bc4c64ff9a942d0
#
_entry.id   8891f80523edb1379bc4c64ff9a942d0
#
_cell.length_a   1.000
_cell.length_b   1.000
_cell.length_c   1.000
_cell.angle_alpha   90.00
_cell.angle_beta   90.00
_cell.angle_gamma   90.00
#
_symmetry.space_group_name_H-M   'P 1'
#
loop_
_entity.id
_entity.type
_entity.pdbx_description
1 polymer ?
#
loop_
_entity_poly.entity_id
_entity_poly.type
_entity_poly.pdbx_seq_one_letter_code
_entity_poly.pdbx_strand_id
1 'polypeptide(L)'
;MVPNARFPFSAFLSLEDKYLICSSPERFLRKDNQKLLSQPIKGTRKRSSKKEIDFQLQTELLNSEKDKSENVMIADLVRNDLSRTAEKSSVKAEELCKIYTFDRVHQMISTISSNLDEKYNFIDVLETTFPMGSMTGAPKIKSMELIEKYETTKRSLFS
;
A
#
# COMPACT_ATOMS: atom_id res chain seq x y z
N MET A 1 4.80 -22.08 -5.85
CA MET A 1 3.74 -21.35 -5.09
C MET A 1 3.48 -22.10 -3.80
N VAL A 2 3.49 -21.43 -2.66
CA VAL A 2 3.11 -22.06 -1.38
C VAL A 2 1.61 -22.36 -1.45
N PRO A 3 1.16 -23.60 -1.34
CA PRO A 3 -0.21 -24.02 -1.67
C PRO A 3 -1.35 -23.35 -0.86
N ASN A 4 -1.03 -22.55 0.14
CA ASN A 4 -1.99 -21.97 1.07
C ASN A 4 -1.85 -20.45 1.30
N ALA A 5 -1.09 -19.74 0.47
CA ALA A 5 -1.00 -18.27 0.56
C ALA A 5 -2.07 -17.63 -0.34
N ARG A 6 -3.23 -17.31 0.20
CA ARG A 6 -4.26 -16.52 -0.48
C ARG A 6 -3.94 -15.05 -0.30
N PHE A 7 -3.24 -14.47 -1.27
CA PHE A 7 -3.05 -13.02 -1.33
C PHE A 7 -4.21 -12.38 -2.12
N PRO A 8 -4.80 -11.30 -1.62
CA PRO A 8 -5.99 -10.70 -2.24
C PRO A 8 -5.71 -10.07 -3.61
N PHE A 9 -4.45 -9.71 -3.88
CA PHE A 9 -4.03 -9.06 -5.13
C PHE A 9 -2.99 -9.92 -5.83
N SER A 10 -3.45 -11.03 -6.40
CA SER A 10 -2.60 -11.92 -7.20
C SER A 10 -2.88 -11.72 -8.68
N ALA A 11 -1.84 -11.63 -9.49
CA ALA A 11 -1.94 -11.50 -10.93
C ALA A 11 -0.87 -12.36 -11.64
N PHE A 12 -1.23 -12.83 -12.80
CA PHE A 12 -0.31 -13.42 -13.77
C PHE A 12 -0.50 -12.72 -15.10
N LEU A 13 0.56 -12.12 -15.62
CA LEU A 13 0.57 -11.45 -16.89
C LEU A 13 1.61 -12.11 -17.80
N SER A 14 1.21 -12.45 -19.03
CA SER A 14 2.08 -12.94 -20.09
C SER A 14 2.20 -11.89 -21.18
N LEU A 15 3.42 -11.45 -21.46
CA LEU A 15 3.76 -10.45 -22.48
C LEU A 15 4.82 -11.07 -23.39
N GLU A 16 4.40 -11.62 -24.52
CA GLU A 16 5.29 -12.29 -25.48
C GLU A 16 6.22 -13.31 -24.79
N ASP A 17 7.50 -12.98 -24.63
CA ASP A 17 8.55 -13.80 -24.00
C ASP A 17 8.72 -13.52 -22.48
N LYS A 18 7.93 -12.61 -21.89
CA LYS A 18 8.04 -12.18 -20.50
C LYS A 18 6.80 -12.54 -19.70
N TYR A 19 7.03 -12.90 -18.45
CA TYR A 19 5.98 -13.24 -17.51
C TYR A 19 6.12 -12.40 -16.24
N LEU A 20 5.00 -11.80 -15.79
CA LEU A 20 4.92 -11.15 -14.50
C LEU A 20 4.01 -11.96 -13.59
N ILE A 21 4.53 -12.32 -12.41
CA ILE A 21 3.77 -12.99 -11.37
C ILE A 21 3.73 -12.08 -10.16
N CYS A 22 2.54 -11.65 -9.77
CA CYS A 22 2.31 -10.83 -8.59
C CYS A 22 1.53 -11.60 -7.54
N SER A 23 1.91 -11.43 -6.26
CA SER A 23 1.18 -11.98 -5.12
C SER A 23 1.31 -10.98 -3.96
N SER A 24 0.48 -9.93 -3.98
CA SER A 24 0.56 -8.82 -3.04
C SER A 24 -0.55 -8.87 -1.98
N PRO A 25 -0.24 -8.58 -0.71
CA PRO A 25 -1.24 -8.36 0.33
C PRO A 25 -1.82 -6.94 0.31
N GLU A 26 -1.15 -5.98 -0.32
CA GLU A 26 -1.42 -4.55 -0.22
C GLU A 26 -2.22 -4.02 -1.39
N ARG A 27 -3.25 -3.23 -1.10
CA ARG A 27 -4.04 -2.53 -2.11
C ARG A 27 -3.34 -1.22 -2.49
N PHE A 28 -2.83 -1.16 -3.71
CA PHE A 28 -2.30 0.09 -4.27
C PHE A 28 -3.42 1.10 -4.51
N LEU A 29 -4.31 0.80 -5.45
CA LEU A 29 -5.43 1.65 -5.81
C LEU A 29 -6.70 0.84 -6.05
N ARG A 30 -7.84 1.42 -5.69
CA ARG A 30 -9.17 1.02 -6.10
C ARG A 30 -9.92 2.25 -6.57
N LYS A 31 -10.52 2.17 -7.76
CA LYS A 31 -11.49 3.15 -8.26
C LYS A 31 -12.87 2.54 -8.21
N ASP A 32 -13.81 3.28 -7.64
CA ASP A 32 -15.23 2.93 -7.59
C ASP A 32 -16.02 4.19 -7.94
N ASN A 33 -16.53 4.25 -9.16
CA ASN A 33 -17.04 5.48 -9.78
C ASN A 33 -15.97 6.58 -9.71
N GLN A 34 -16.23 7.69 -9.02
CA GLN A 34 -15.26 8.77 -8.81
C GLN A 34 -14.46 8.62 -7.51
N LYS A 35 -14.80 7.67 -6.65
CA LYS A 35 -14.05 7.45 -5.42
C LYS A 35 -12.79 6.64 -5.69
N LEU A 36 -11.65 7.19 -5.26
CA LEU A 36 -10.35 6.52 -5.20
C LEU A 36 -10.06 6.08 -3.77
N LEU A 37 -9.38 4.95 -3.62
CA LEU A 37 -8.99 4.42 -2.33
C LEU A 37 -7.63 3.71 -2.43
N SER A 38 -6.77 3.97 -1.45
CA SER A 38 -5.48 3.30 -1.27
C SER A 38 -5.35 2.83 0.18
N GLN A 39 -4.72 1.66 0.39
CA GLN A 39 -4.61 1.06 1.71
C GLN A 39 -3.17 0.60 2.00
N PRO A 40 -2.27 1.54 2.31
CA PRO A 40 -0.89 1.20 2.65
C PRO A 40 -0.82 0.37 3.93
N ILE A 41 0.07 -0.63 3.92
CA ILE A 41 0.34 -1.53 5.04
C ILE A 41 1.75 -1.29 5.55
N LYS A 42 1.89 -0.98 6.84
CA LYS A 42 3.17 -0.99 7.55
C LYS A 42 2.96 -1.58 8.93
N GLY A 43 3.81 -2.52 9.30
CA GLY A 43 3.68 -3.26 10.54
C GLY A 43 2.87 -4.54 10.38
N THR A 44 3.49 -5.65 10.74
CA THR A 44 2.89 -6.99 10.67
C THR A 44 3.34 -7.83 11.86
N ARG A 45 2.42 -8.59 12.44
CA ARG A 45 2.70 -9.64 13.42
C ARG A 45 2.02 -10.93 12.99
N LYS A 46 2.67 -12.06 13.23
CA LYS A 46 2.06 -13.37 12.97
C LYS A 46 0.92 -13.66 13.95
N ARG A 47 -0.03 -14.48 13.51
CA ARG A 47 -1.08 -15.01 14.38
C ARG A 47 -0.53 -16.10 15.30
N SER A 48 -1.19 -16.30 16.43
CA SER A 48 -0.94 -17.42 17.34
C SER A 48 -2.22 -18.24 17.51
N SER A 49 -2.07 -19.57 17.65
CA SER A 49 -3.19 -20.44 18.00
C SER A 49 -3.64 -20.28 19.47
N LYS A 50 -2.77 -19.73 20.33
CA LYS A 50 -3.10 -19.41 21.74
C LYS A 50 -3.68 -18.00 21.78
N LYS A 51 -4.93 -17.88 22.20
CA LYS A 51 -5.69 -16.61 22.21
C LYS A 51 -4.99 -15.47 22.99
N GLU A 52 -4.40 -15.78 24.12
CA GLU A 52 -3.70 -14.81 24.96
C GLU A 52 -2.47 -14.23 24.25
N ILE A 53 -1.69 -15.10 23.60
CA ILE A 53 -0.51 -14.69 22.83
C ILE A 53 -0.94 -13.92 21.58
N ASP A 54 -2.00 -14.34 20.91
CA ASP A 54 -2.52 -13.67 19.73
C ASP A 54 -2.97 -12.23 20.04
N PHE A 55 -3.65 -12.05 21.17
CA PHE A 55 -4.04 -10.73 21.67
C PHE A 55 -2.84 -9.86 22.08
N GLN A 56 -1.81 -10.46 22.69
CA GLN A 56 -0.56 -9.75 23.00
C GLN A 56 0.15 -9.25 21.75
N LEU A 57 0.26 -10.08 20.71
CA LEU A 57 0.88 -9.70 19.44
C LEU A 57 0.11 -8.59 18.72
N GLN A 58 -1.22 -8.63 18.78
CA GLN A 58 -2.08 -7.56 18.25
C GLN A 58 -1.86 -6.24 19.01
N THR A 59 -1.81 -6.31 20.34
CA THR A 59 -1.61 -5.15 21.22
C THR A 59 -0.20 -4.57 21.05
N GLU A 60 0.81 -5.42 20.90
CA GLU A 60 2.18 -5.02 20.59
C GLU A 60 2.26 -4.24 19.28
N LEU A 61 1.61 -4.76 18.22
CA LEU A 61 1.55 -4.05 16.95
C LEU A 61 0.84 -2.70 17.09
N LEU A 62 -0.31 -2.68 17.78
CA LEU A 62 -1.08 -1.45 18.01
C LEU A 62 -0.27 -0.38 18.76
N ASN A 63 0.61 -0.78 19.67
CA ASN A 63 1.41 0.13 20.51
C ASN A 63 2.83 0.39 19.96
N SER A 64 3.19 -0.20 18.82
CA SER A 64 4.50 0.00 18.21
C SER A 64 4.63 1.40 17.60
N GLU A 65 5.37 2.27 18.26
CA GLU A 65 5.64 3.64 17.78
C GLU A 65 6.39 3.63 16.45
N LYS A 66 7.28 2.66 16.24
CA LYS A 66 7.98 2.49 14.96
C LYS A 66 6.99 2.19 13.83
N ASP A 67 6.15 1.15 14.00
CA ASP A 67 5.19 0.73 12.95
C ASP A 67 4.17 1.84 12.66
N LYS A 68 3.72 2.56 13.70
CA LYS A 68 2.84 3.74 13.55
C LYS A 68 3.51 4.86 12.76
N SER A 69 4.73 5.24 13.12
CA SER A 69 5.46 6.32 12.44
C SER A 69 5.68 6.00 10.97
N GLU A 70 6.08 4.77 10.65
CA GLU A 70 6.24 4.31 9.27
C GLU A 70 4.90 4.32 8.51
N ASN A 71 3.81 3.86 9.14
CA ASN A 71 2.48 3.82 8.53
C ASN A 71 1.96 5.23 8.24
N VAL A 72 2.05 6.15 9.21
CA VAL A 72 1.64 7.55 9.05
C VAL A 72 2.43 8.25 7.94
N MET A 73 3.76 8.03 7.89
CA MET A 73 4.60 8.60 6.84
C MET A 73 4.17 8.17 5.44
N ILE A 74 3.85 6.89 5.24
CA ILE A 74 3.38 6.38 3.95
C ILE A 74 1.94 6.82 3.68
N ALA A 75 1.07 6.86 4.69
CA ALA A 75 -0.29 7.40 4.55
C ALA A 75 -0.29 8.86 4.09
N ASP A 76 0.64 9.69 4.61
CA ASP A 76 0.78 11.08 4.19
C ASP A 76 1.32 11.20 2.76
N LEU A 77 2.26 10.33 2.36
CA LEU A 77 2.72 10.24 0.97
C LEU A 77 1.56 9.89 0.02
N VAL A 78 0.73 8.90 0.38
CA VAL A 78 -0.46 8.52 -0.40
C VAL A 78 -1.47 9.67 -0.47
N ARG A 79 -1.68 10.41 0.63
CA ARG A 79 -2.52 11.64 0.62
C ARG A 79 -2.01 12.66 -0.39
N ASN A 80 -0.70 12.92 -0.39
CA ASN A 80 -0.07 13.83 -1.34
C ASN A 80 -0.27 13.35 -2.78
N ASP A 81 -0.03 12.09 -3.08
CA ASP A 81 -0.19 11.52 -4.41
C ASP A 81 -1.64 11.66 -4.91
N LEU A 82 -2.63 11.23 -4.12
CA LEU A 82 -4.04 11.34 -4.48
C LEU A 82 -4.50 12.80 -4.63
N SER A 83 -3.93 13.73 -3.86
CA SER A 83 -4.33 15.15 -3.91
C SER A 83 -4.09 15.82 -5.27
N ARG A 84 -3.21 15.26 -6.10
CA ARG A 84 -2.85 15.82 -7.41
C ARG A 84 -3.97 15.68 -8.43
N THR A 85 -4.84 14.69 -8.27
CA THR A 85 -5.96 14.41 -9.18
C THR A 85 -7.32 14.47 -8.48
N ALA A 86 -7.33 14.80 -7.20
CA ALA A 86 -8.55 14.85 -6.40
C ALA A 86 -9.31 16.18 -6.55
N GLU A 87 -10.62 16.12 -6.42
CA GLU A 87 -11.45 17.28 -6.13
C GLU A 87 -10.92 18.02 -4.90
N LYS A 88 -11.04 19.34 -4.89
CA LYS A 88 -10.58 20.17 -3.76
C LYS A 88 -11.18 19.70 -2.44
N SER A 89 -10.32 19.49 -1.45
CA SER A 89 -10.69 19.09 -0.08
C SER A 89 -11.35 17.70 0.03
N SER A 90 -11.31 16.87 -1.00
CA SER A 90 -11.91 15.52 -0.97
C SER A 90 -11.00 14.44 -0.38
N VAL A 91 -9.68 14.69 -0.28
CA VAL A 91 -8.73 13.71 0.28
C VAL A 91 -8.94 13.56 1.78
N LYS A 92 -9.17 12.31 2.21
CA LYS A 92 -9.45 11.96 3.62
C LYS A 92 -8.67 10.74 4.04
N ALA A 93 -8.20 10.75 5.30
CA ALA A 93 -7.77 9.55 6.00
C ALA A 93 -9.01 8.95 6.69
N GLU A 94 -9.61 7.95 6.07
CA GLU A 94 -10.80 7.27 6.61
C GLU A 94 -10.44 6.47 7.87
N GLU A 95 -9.23 5.85 7.86
CA GLU A 95 -8.66 5.11 8.96
C GLU A 95 -7.14 5.33 9.00
N LEU A 96 -6.58 5.48 10.20
CA LEU A 96 -5.13 5.56 10.42
C LEU A 96 -4.68 4.47 11.39
N CYS A 97 -3.62 3.74 11.01
CA CYS A 97 -2.94 2.75 11.85
C CYS A 97 -3.89 1.71 12.46
N LYS A 98 -4.97 1.35 11.76
CA LYS A 98 -5.94 0.37 12.24
C LYS A 98 -5.40 -1.04 12.11
N ILE A 99 -5.62 -1.87 13.13
CA ILE A 99 -5.20 -3.27 13.10
C ILE A 99 -6.28 -4.12 12.45
N TYR A 100 -5.90 -4.81 11.39
CA TYR A 100 -6.68 -5.83 10.71
C TYR A 100 -6.13 -7.21 11.01
N THR A 101 -7.04 -8.13 11.33
CA THR A 101 -6.71 -9.51 11.64
C THR A 101 -7.09 -10.41 10.48
N PHE A 102 -6.10 -11.01 9.87
CA PHE A 102 -6.25 -12.01 8.80
C PHE A 102 -5.96 -13.42 9.33
N ASP A 103 -6.13 -14.43 8.51
CA ASP A 103 -5.94 -15.83 8.93
C ASP A 103 -4.56 -16.12 9.53
N ARG A 104 -3.50 -15.47 9.03
CA ARG A 104 -2.11 -15.75 9.40
C ARG A 104 -1.37 -14.59 10.04
N VAL A 105 -1.87 -13.38 9.89
CA VAL A 105 -1.20 -12.17 10.34
C VAL A 105 -2.19 -11.13 10.89
N HIS A 106 -1.68 -10.29 11.80
CA HIS A 106 -2.24 -8.98 12.11
C HIS A 106 -1.45 -7.95 11.30
N GLN A 107 -2.13 -7.01 10.66
CA GLN A 107 -1.50 -5.95 9.88
C GLN A 107 -2.02 -4.58 10.30
N MET A 108 -1.13 -3.59 10.33
CA MET A 108 -1.49 -2.19 10.54
C MET A 108 -1.72 -1.53 9.18
N ILE A 109 -2.94 -1.10 8.93
CA ILE A 109 -3.40 -0.55 7.65
C ILE A 109 -3.98 0.84 7.88
N SER A 110 -3.60 1.78 7.03
CA SER A 110 -4.31 3.05 6.88
C SER A 110 -5.15 3.04 5.61
N THR A 111 -6.29 3.71 5.63
CA THR A 111 -7.20 3.83 4.48
C THR A 111 -7.30 5.29 4.10
N ILE A 112 -6.81 5.62 2.91
CA ILE A 112 -6.87 6.97 2.34
C ILE A 112 -7.81 6.97 1.15
N SER A 113 -8.73 7.93 1.12
CA SER A 113 -9.67 8.09 0.02
C SER A 113 -9.64 9.50 -0.56
N SER A 114 -10.10 9.63 -1.81
CA SER A 114 -10.38 10.91 -2.46
C SER A 114 -11.48 10.74 -3.50
N ASN A 115 -12.09 11.84 -3.93
CA ASN A 115 -12.89 11.88 -5.14
C ASN A 115 -12.03 12.37 -6.29
N LEU A 116 -12.07 11.68 -7.42
CA LEU A 116 -11.38 12.08 -8.65
C LEU A 116 -12.07 13.31 -9.24
N ASP A 117 -11.32 14.36 -9.49
CA ASP A 117 -11.80 15.55 -10.19
C ASP A 117 -12.12 15.20 -11.66
N GLU A 118 -13.24 15.64 -12.19
CA GLU A 118 -13.77 15.30 -13.53
C GLU A 118 -12.81 15.62 -14.68
N LYS A 119 -11.86 16.54 -14.48
CA LYS A 119 -10.85 16.89 -15.48
C LYS A 119 -9.76 15.85 -15.66
N TYR A 120 -9.67 14.87 -14.75
CA TYR A 120 -8.68 13.78 -14.77
C TYR A 120 -9.34 12.42 -15.03
N ASN A 121 -8.62 11.55 -15.72
CA ASN A 121 -9.00 10.16 -15.92
C ASN A 121 -8.15 9.22 -15.04
N PHE A 122 -8.38 7.92 -15.13
CA PHE A 122 -7.65 6.95 -14.30
C PHE A 122 -6.18 6.80 -14.69
N ILE A 123 -5.81 7.10 -15.94
CA ILE A 123 -4.40 7.08 -16.37
C ILE A 123 -3.64 8.21 -15.69
N ASP A 124 -4.21 9.41 -15.60
CA ASP A 124 -3.61 10.54 -14.87
C ASP A 124 -3.38 10.19 -13.39
N VAL A 125 -4.30 9.41 -12.77
CA VAL A 125 -4.12 8.90 -11.41
C VAL A 125 -2.92 7.96 -11.33
N LEU A 126 -2.78 7.02 -12.27
CA LEU A 126 -1.64 6.10 -12.29
C LEU A 126 -0.33 6.86 -12.46
N GLU A 127 -0.25 7.80 -13.40
CA GLU A 127 0.96 8.61 -13.66
C GLU A 127 1.40 9.42 -12.44
N THR A 128 0.45 9.92 -11.64
CA THR A 128 0.75 10.74 -10.46
C THR A 128 1.03 9.92 -9.20
N THR A 129 0.54 8.69 -9.11
CA THR A 129 0.66 7.85 -7.90
C THR A 129 1.71 6.75 -8.02
N PHE A 130 2.00 6.26 -9.25
CA PHE A 130 3.05 5.25 -9.47
C PHE A 130 4.45 5.89 -9.49
N PRO A 131 5.48 5.22 -8.97
CA PRO A 131 5.42 3.97 -8.25
C PRO A 131 4.80 4.13 -6.84
N MET A 132 4.31 3.01 -6.30
CA MET A 132 3.64 2.94 -5.01
C MET A 132 4.53 3.42 -3.87
N GLY A 133 4.00 4.27 -2.98
CA GLY A 133 4.77 4.88 -1.89
C GLY A 133 5.42 3.88 -0.94
N SER A 134 4.75 2.78 -0.61
CA SER A 134 5.29 1.70 0.24
C SER A 134 6.44 0.92 -0.40
N MET A 135 6.59 1.00 -1.73
CA MET A 135 7.68 0.38 -2.49
C MET A 135 8.85 1.34 -2.75
N THR A 136 8.68 2.62 -2.49
CA THR A 136 9.71 3.65 -2.70
C THR A 136 10.19 4.25 -1.39
N GLY A 137 9.48 5.21 -0.85
CA GLY A 137 9.79 5.91 0.38
C GLY A 137 9.37 7.38 0.33
N ALA A 138 9.62 8.09 1.41
CA ALA A 138 9.37 9.52 1.53
C ALA A 138 10.66 10.28 1.86
N PRO A 139 11.02 11.32 1.09
CA PRO A 139 10.34 11.88 -0.11
C PRO A 139 10.46 10.96 -1.32
N LYS A 140 9.37 10.78 -2.09
CA LYS A 140 9.28 9.78 -3.17
C LYS A 140 10.36 9.96 -4.24
N ILE A 141 10.52 11.17 -4.79
CA ILE A 141 11.48 11.45 -5.87
C ILE A 141 12.90 11.10 -5.41
N LYS A 142 13.27 11.54 -4.19
CA LYS A 142 14.61 11.23 -3.66
C LYS A 142 14.84 9.74 -3.45
N SER A 143 13.84 9.03 -2.99
CA SER A 143 13.90 7.57 -2.85
C SER A 143 14.07 6.88 -4.20
N MET A 144 13.37 7.32 -5.24
CA MET A 144 13.52 6.78 -6.60
C MET A 144 14.94 7.03 -7.17
N GLU A 145 15.51 8.22 -6.97
CA GLU A 145 16.91 8.51 -7.35
C GLU A 145 17.90 7.56 -6.65
N LEU A 146 17.68 7.28 -5.36
CA LEU A 146 18.53 6.37 -4.61
C LEU A 146 18.37 4.92 -5.06
N ILE A 147 17.15 4.48 -5.34
CA ILE A 147 16.85 3.16 -5.91
C ILE A 147 17.59 2.98 -7.23
N GLU A 148 17.44 3.92 -8.17
CA GLU A 148 18.13 3.85 -9.48
C GLU A 148 19.66 3.87 -9.33
N LYS A 149 20.18 4.55 -8.32
CA LYS A 149 21.63 4.65 -8.07
C LYS A 149 22.23 3.40 -7.44
N TYR A 150 21.51 2.74 -6.53
CA TYR A 150 22.09 1.70 -5.68
C TYR A 150 21.59 0.29 -6.00
N GLU A 151 20.44 0.13 -6.64
CA GLU A 151 19.98 -1.19 -7.06
C GLU A 151 20.71 -1.64 -8.34
N THR A 152 21.08 -2.89 -8.38
CA THR A 152 21.83 -3.47 -9.52
C THR A 152 20.92 -3.86 -10.69
N THR A 153 19.61 -3.97 -10.45
CA THR A 153 18.61 -4.34 -11.45
C THR A 153 17.46 -3.35 -11.45
N LYS A 154 16.92 -3.08 -12.65
CA LYS A 154 15.76 -2.21 -12.77
C LYS A 154 14.49 -2.92 -12.30
N ARG A 155 13.68 -2.25 -11.50
CA ARG A 155 12.41 -2.80 -11.01
C ARG A 155 11.36 -2.95 -12.10
N SER A 156 11.37 -2.07 -13.11
CA SER A 156 10.46 -2.12 -14.25
C SER A 156 8.97 -2.12 -13.81
N LEU A 157 8.17 -3.13 -14.27
CA LEU A 157 6.72 -3.18 -14.06
C LEU A 157 6.28 -3.49 -12.63
N PHE A 158 7.15 -3.94 -11.75
CA PHE A 158 6.72 -4.34 -10.40
C PHE A 158 6.90 -3.26 -9.32
N SER A 159 7.53 -2.14 -9.64
CA SER A 159 7.66 -1.00 -8.71
C SER A 159 8.12 0.27 -9.43
#